data_094e7e4284a16e30ddbbb2ae533adc2f
#
_entry.id   094e7e4284a16e30ddbbb2ae533adc2f
#
_cell.length_a   1.000
_cell.length_b   1.000
_cell.length_c   1.000
_cell.angle_alpha   90.00
_cell.angle_beta   90.00
_cell.angle_gamma   90.00
#
_symmetry.space_group_name_H-M   'P 1'
#
loop_
_entity.id
_entity.type
_entity.pdbx_description
1 polymer ?
#
loop_
_entity_poly.entity_id
_entity_poly.type
_entity_poly.pdbx_seq_one_letter_code
_entity_poly.pdbx_strand_id
1 'polypeptide(L)'
;YRTLKPERDGLFCAKIFGPVRDYECLCGKYKKMRYKGVICEKCGVEVTSAKVRRTRMGHIDLVTPVAHIWYVSSLPSRIGTLLGVKMKDLERVLYYEAYIVKNGGEAYYDGEQTSAVLKYDVLNEEQYRTLVQRYGDSGFSAEMGGSAVRELLDELDLVDLFSSLKEEVAGTNSEAKRKTIVKRLKVIESFLNS
;
A
#
# COMPACT_ATOMS: atom_id res chain seq x y z
N TYR A 1 -3.93 -13.81 20.91
CA TYR A 1 -4.21 -14.44 22.23
C TYR A 1 -5.67 -14.19 22.63
N ARG A 2 -6.51 -15.20 22.52
CA ARG A 2 -7.92 -15.09 22.97
C ARG A 2 -8.08 -15.59 24.40
N THR A 3 -7.31 -16.61 24.80
CA THR A 3 -7.40 -17.31 26.07
C THR A 3 -6.04 -17.42 26.76
N LEU A 4 -5.21 -16.40 26.71
CA LEU A 4 -3.82 -16.39 27.18
C LEU A 4 -2.90 -17.43 26.48
N LYS A 5 -3.42 -18.16 25.49
CA LYS A 5 -2.66 -19.08 24.62
C LYS A 5 -2.66 -18.56 23.20
N PRO A 6 -1.57 -18.76 22.44
CA PRO A 6 -1.54 -18.39 21.02
C PRO A 6 -2.61 -19.14 20.25
N GLU A 7 -3.35 -18.43 19.40
CA GLU A 7 -4.30 -19.06 18.48
C GLU A 7 -3.55 -19.84 17.40
N ARG A 8 -4.15 -20.93 16.94
CA ARG A 8 -3.62 -21.73 15.85
C ARG A 8 -3.68 -20.92 14.56
N ASP A 9 -2.62 -20.98 13.78
CA ASP A 9 -2.43 -20.28 12.50
C ASP A 9 -2.54 -18.74 12.58
N GLY A 10 -2.51 -18.18 13.80
CA GLY A 10 -2.44 -16.76 14.05
C GLY A 10 -1.00 -16.21 14.09
N LEU A 11 -0.88 -14.92 14.37
CA LEU A 11 0.42 -14.20 14.39
C LEU A 11 1.41 -14.72 15.44
N PHE A 12 0.92 -15.44 16.45
CA PHE A 12 1.76 -16.04 17.52
C PHE A 12 1.66 -17.56 17.58
N CYS A 13 1.20 -18.21 16.50
CA CYS A 13 0.93 -19.63 16.44
C CYS A 13 2.13 -20.46 16.93
N ALA A 14 1.88 -21.35 17.90
CA ALA A 14 2.92 -22.21 18.44
C ALA A 14 3.38 -23.31 17.47
N LYS A 15 2.49 -23.72 16.55
CA LYS A 15 2.83 -24.67 15.49
C LYS A 15 3.86 -24.10 14.51
N ILE A 16 3.72 -22.81 14.16
CA ILE A 16 4.62 -22.13 13.23
C ILE A 16 5.91 -21.70 13.93
N PHE A 17 5.79 -20.98 15.05
CA PHE A 17 6.92 -20.33 15.71
C PHE A 17 7.57 -21.16 16.81
N GLY A 18 6.92 -22.21 17.27
CA GLY A 18 7.43 -23.06 18.34
C GLY A 18 6.69 -22.89 19.67
N PRO A 19 7.07 -23.69 20.68
CA PRO A 19 6.38 -23.74 21.95
C PRO A 19 6.53 -22.43 22.76
N VAL A 20 5.56 -22.16 23.63
CA VAL A 20 5.58 -20.98 24.51
C VAL A 20 6.48 -21.23 25.73
N ARG A 21 6.56 -22.50 26.19
CA ARG A 21 7.39 -22.94 27.28
C ARG A 21 8.42 -23.93 26.79
N ASP A 22 9.61 -23.93 27.42
CA ASP A 22 10.68 -24.86 27.07
C ASP A 22 10.22 -26.31 27.22
N TYR A 23 10.42 -27.09 26.17
CA TYR A 23 10.15 -28.54 26.11
C TYR A 23 8.73 -28.94 26.52
N GLU A 24 7.76 -28.08 26.25
CA GLU A 24 6.33 -28.34 26.49
C GLU A 24 5.52 -28.01 25.25
N CYS A 25 4.69 -28.93 24.76
CA CYS A 25 3.75 -28.64 23.69
C CYS A 25 2.57 -27.77 24.20
N LEU A 26 1.84 -27.11 23.29
CA LEU A 26 0.78 -26.16 23.67
C LEU A 26 -0.37 -26.81 24.46
N CYS A 27 -0.75 -28.05 24.13
CA CYS A 27 -1.81 -28.80 24.83
C CYS A 27 -1.35 -29.45 26.14
N GLY A 28 -0.04 -29.48 26.42
CA GLY A 28 0.52 -30.08 27.62
C GLY A 28 0.65 -31.59 27.61
N LYS A 29 0.37 -32.29 26.48
CA LYS A 29 0.53 -33.77 26.38
C LYS A 29 1.97 -34.18 26.54
N TYR A 30 2.88 -33.50 25.88
CA TYR A 30 4.32 -33.73 26.00
C TYR A 30 4.95 -32.63 26.82
N LYS A 31 5.57 -32.99 27.90
CA LYS A 31 6.34 -32.14 28.82
C LYS A 31 7.66 -32.82 29.13
N LYS A 32 8.71 -32.07 29.28
CA LYS A 32 10.08 -32.48 29.61
C LYS A 32 10.96 -32.74 28.38
N MET A 33 12.24 -32.55 28.62
CA MET A 33 13.32 -32.62 27.64
C MET A 33 13.44 -33.97 26.92
N ARG A 34 12.98 -35.08 27.54
CA ARG A 34 13.00 -36.42 26.93
C ARG A 34 12.21 -36.52 25.64
N TYR A 35 11.25 -35.60 25.42
CA TYR A 35 10.44 -35.55 24.22
C TYR A 35 10.92 -34.51 23.20
N LYS A 36 12.16 -34.00 23.37
CA LYS A 36 12.74 -33.04 22.45
C LYS A 36 12.66 -33.53 21.00
N GLY A 37 12.21 -32.67 20.10
CA GLY A 37 12.04 -32.97 18.66
C GLY A 37 10.75 -33.68 18.30
N VAL A 38 9.93 -34.11 19.26
CA VAL A 38 8.61 -34.72 18.97
C VAL A 38 7.62 -33.64 18.57
N ILE A 39 6.93 -33.87 17.48
CA ILE A 39 5.78 -33.03 17.05
C ILE A 39 4.52 -33.62 17.66
N CYS A 40 3.84 -32.84 18.49
CA CYS A 40 2.62 -33.30 19.15
C CYS A 40 1.49 -33.54 18.14
N GLU A 41 0.99 -34.76 18.07
CA GLU A 41 -0.11 -35.13 17.16
C GLU A 41 -1.43 -34.42 17.47
N LYS A 42 -1.62 -33.96 18.73
CA LYS A 42 -2.85 -33.24 19.14
C LYS A 42 -2.81 -31.75 18.78
N CYS A 43 -1.71 -31.04 19.04
CA CYS A 43 -1.62 -29.59 18.83
C CYS A 43 -0.65 -29.17 17.71
N GLY A 44 0.10 -30.11 17.14
CA GLY A 44 1.06 -29.86 16.06
C GLY A 44 2.31 -29.10 16.47
N VAL A 45 2.53 -28.86 17.76
CA VAL A 45 3.65 -28.08 18.28
C VAL A 45 4.86 -29.00 18.52
N GLU A 46 6.00 -28.60 18.00
CA GLU A 46 7.29 -29.28 18.26
C GLU A 46 7.75 -29.03 19.69
N VAL A 47 8.19 -30.09 20.37
CA VAL A 47 8.74 -30.01 21.72
C VAL A 47 10.20 -29.59 21.64
N THR A 48 10.47 -28.32 21.80
CA THR A 48 11.81 -27.72 21.75
C THR A 48 11.93 -26.53 22.71
N SER A 49 13.07 -25.86 22.70
CA SER A 49 13.24 -24.63 23.50
C SER A 49 12.36 -23.50 22.94
N ALA A 50 11.72 -22.74 23.82
CA ALA A 50 10.93 -21.56 23.47
C ALA A 50 11.74 -20.45 22.77
N LYS A 51 13.08 -20.49 22.87
CA LYS A 51 13.99 -19.55 22.18
C LYS A 51 13.83 -19.58 20.65
N VAL A 52 13.40 -20.72 20.08
CA VAL A 52 13.17 -20.84 18.62
C VAL A 52 12.12 -19.85 18.12
N ARG A 53 11.21 -19.37 18.97
CA ARG A 53 10.22 -18.35 18.62
C ARG A 53 10.83 -17.00 18.22
N ARG A 54 12.09 -16.76 18.60
CA ARG A 54 12.83 -15.54 18.24
C ARG A 54 13.58 -15.65 16.92
N THR A 55 13.73 -16.84 16.39
CA THR A 55 14.51 -17.12 15.17
C THR A 55 13.66 -17.61 14.01
N ARG A 56 12.53 -18.28 14.30
CA ARG A 56 11.62 -18.77 13.25
C ARG A 56 10.87 -17.61 12.62
N MET A 57 10.87 -17.59 11.29
CA MET A 57 10.17 -16.60 10.46
C MET A 57 8.88 -17.20 9.93
N GLY A 58 7.87 -16.36 9.80
CA GLY A 58 6.63 -16.66 9.10
C GLY A 58 6.33 -15.56 8.09
N HIS A 59 5.35 -15.79 7.21
CA HIS A 59 4.88 -14.80 6.24
C HIS A 59 3.36 -14.78 6.19
N ILE A 60 2.83 -13.72 5.64
CA ILE A 60 1.41 -13.54 5.33
C ILE A 60 1.31 -13.16 3.88
N ASP A 61 0.59 -13.98 3.09
CA ASP A 61 0.28 -13.64 1.71
C ASP A 61 -0.83 -12.58 1.70
N LEU A 62 -0.52 -11.41 1.14
CA LEU A 62 -1.47 -10.32 1.05
C LEU A 62 -2.45 -10.54 -0.11
N VAL A 63 -3.73 -10.32 0.13
CA VAL A 63 -4.78 -10.43 -0.91
C VAL A 63 -4.67 -9.28 -1.91
N THR A 64 -4.27 -8.09 -1.45
CA THR A 64 -4.08 -6.90 -2.28
C THR A 64 -2.75 -6.23 -1.95
N PRO A 65 -2.14 -5.48 -2.89
CA PRO A 65 -0.98 -4.67 -2.60
C PRO A 65 -1.24 -3.67 -1.46
N VAL A 66 -0.27 -3.53 -0.57
CA VAL A 66 -0.32 -2.57 0.54
C VAL A 66 0.84 -1.60 0.41
N ALA A 67 0.54 -0.31 0.41
CA ALA A 67 1.56 0.73 0.34
C ALA A 67 2.36 0.80 1.64
N HIS A 68 3.70 0.83 1.52
CA HIS A 68 4.57 0.96 2.68
C HIS A 68 4.47 2.36 3.28
N ILE A 69 4.28 2.44 4.59
CA ILE A 69 4.06 3.70 5.31
C ILE A 69 5.20 4.72 5.12
N TRP A 70 6.44 4.27 4.96
CA TRP A 70 7.58 5.16 4.71
C TRP A 70 7.47 5.94 3.40
N TYR A 71 6.77 5.40 2.40
CA TYR A 71 6.59 6.06 1.12
C TYR A 71 5.29 6.86 1.03
N VAL A 72 4.32 6.59 1.91
CA VAL A 72 3.04 7.31 2.00
C VAL A 72 3.14 8.48 2.96
N SER A 73 3.48 8.24 4.23
CA SER A 73 3.34 9.22 5.32
C SER A 73 4.64 9.98 5.64
N SER A 74 5.72 9.77 4.87
CA SER A 74 6.91 10.63 4.98
C SER A 74 6.62 12.06 4.51
N LEU A 75 7.34 13.04 5.02
CA LEU A 75 7.21 14.43 4.58
C LEU A 75 8.47 14.86 3.81
N PRO A 76 8.38 15.06 2.49
CA PRO A 76 7.21 14.87 1.62
C PRO A 76 6.90 13.40 1.34
N SER A 77 5.61 13.08 1.09
CA SER A 77 5.20 11.76 0.64
C SER A 77 5.89 11.41 -0.68
N ARG A 78 6.61 10.30 -0.74
CA ARG A 78 7.31 9.90 -1.98
C ARG A 78 6.33 9.50 -3.06
N ILE A 79 5.36 8.64 -2.75
CA ILE A 79 4.30 8.24 -3.70
C ILE A 79 3.47 9.45 -4.12
N GLY A 80 3.01 10.25 -3.17
CA GLY A 80 2.26 11.47 -3.48
C GLY A 80 3.04 12.45 -4.36
N THR A 81 4.36 12.59 -4.14
CA THR A 81 5.22 13.45 -4.96
C THR A 81 5.41 12.90 -6.38
N LEU A 82 5.58 11.59 -6.55
CA LEU A 82 5.70 10.96 -7.87
C LEU A 82 4.41 11.12 -8.68
N LEU A 83 3.26 10.82 -8.09
CA LEU A 83 1.96 10.93 -8.76
C LEU A 83 1.42 12.36 -8.84
N GLY A 84 2.00 13.31 -8.10
CA GLY A 84 1.49 14.67 -8.02
C GLY A 84 0.22 14.81 -7.16
N VAL A 85 -0.08 13.83 -6.32
CA VAL A 85 -1.26 13.75 -5.46
C VAL A 85 -0.92 14.23 -4.05
N LYS A 86 -1.81 14.98 -3.41
CA LYS A 86 -1.65 15.40 -2.02
C LYS A 86 -1.70 14.19 -1.09
N MET A 87 -0.89 14.21 -0.03
CA MET A 87 -0.82 13.12 0.95
C MET A 87 -2.19 12.73 1.52
N LYS A 88 -3.02 13.70 1.89
CA LYS A 88 -4.37 13.44 2.41
C LYS A 88 -5.28 12.73 1.41
N ASP A 89 -5.19 13.12 0.14
CA ASP A 89 -5.99 12.51 -0.92
C ASP A 89 -5.49 11.11 -1.23
N LEU A 90 -4.16 10.90 -1.24
CA LEU A 90 -3.55 9.58 -1.36
C LEU A 90 -3.96 8.63 -0.21
N GLU A 91 -3.97 9.12 1.04
CA GLU A 91 -4.44 8.35 2.19
C GLU A 91 -5.91 7.93 2.02
N ARG A 92 -6.79 8.85 1.60
CA ARG A 92 -8.20 8.52 1.34
C ARG A 92 -8.36 7.42 0.27
N VAL A 93 -7.56 7.47 -0.78
CA VAL A 93 -7.55 6.41 -1.81
C VAL A 93 -7.10 5.08 -1.23
N LEU A 94 -5.97 5.06 -0.50
CA LEU A 94 -5.41 3.84 0.09
C LEU A 94 -6.31 3.21 1.16
N TYR A 95 -7.09 4.02 1.89
CA TYR A 95 -8.05 3.55 2.90
C TYR A 95 -9.46 3.30 2.35
N TYR A 96 -9.63 3.29 1.03
CA TYR A 96 -10.91 3.01 0.37
C TYR A 96 -12.01 4.03 0.68
N GLU A 97 -11.64 5.31 0.84
CA GLU A 97 -12.56 6.43 1.07
C GLU A 97 -12.76 7.30 -0.18
N ALA A 98 -11.90 7.15 -1.18
CA ALA A 98 -11.94 7.92 -2.41
C ALA A 98 -11.37 7.13 -3.60
N TYR A 99 -11.81 7.49 -4.80
CA TYR A 99 -11.32 6.92 -6.06
C TYR A 99 -10.20 7.78 -6.63
N ILE A 100 -9.19 7.14 -7.22
CA ILE A 100 -8.17 7.82 -8.02
C ILE A 100 -8.41 7.52 -9.50
N VAL A 101 -8.39 8.56 -10.33
CA VAL A 101 -8.60 8.44 -11.77
C VAL A 101 -7.36 7.84 -12.42
N LYS A 102 -7.53 6.71 -13.10
CA LYS A 102 -6.50 6.08 -13.94
C LYS A 102 -6.55 6.63 -15.36
N ASN A 103 -7.76 6.79 -15.88
CA ASN A 103 -7.99 7.37 -17.20
C ASN A 103 -9.27 8.24 -17.14
N GLY A 104 -9.14 9.53 -17.41
CA GLY A 104 -10.26 10.46 -17.45
C GLY A 104 -11.05 10.38 -18.76
N GLY A 105 -10.41 9.92 -19.83
CA GLY A 105 -11.04 9.78 -21.14
C GLY A 105 -11.77 11.05 -21.60
N GLU A 106 -13.04 10.90 -21.93
CA GLU A 106 -13.93 12.00 -22.34
C GLU A 106 -14.77 12.58 -21.18
N ALA A 107 -14.50 12.18 -19.93
CA ALA A 107 -15.26 12.59 -18.76
C ALA A 107 -15.00 14.05 -18.38
N TYR A 108 -16.04 14.74 -17.97
CA TYR A 108 -15.99 16.12 -17.48
C TYR A 108 -16.82 16.26 -16.20
N TYR A 109 -16.39 17.18 -15.32
CA TYR A 109 -17.16 17.53 -14.13
C TYR A 109 -18.45 18.26 -14.50
N ASP A 110 -19.49 18.02 -13.71
CA ASP A 110 -20.80 18.71 -13.73
C ASP A 110 -21.56 18.70 -15.08
N GLY A 111 -21.07 17.96 -16.06
CA GLY A 111 -21.71 17.75 -17.33
C GLY A 111 -21.80 18.96 -18.27
N GLU A 112 -21.14 20.02 -17.94
CA GLU A 112 -21.06 21.24 -18.75
C GLU A 112 -19.76 21.31 -19.56
N GLN A 113 -18.96 20.25 -19.58
CA GLN A 113 -17.64 20.22 -20.21
C GLN A 113 -16.70 21.35 -19.76
N THR A 114 -16.95 21.88 -18.55
CA THR A 114 -16.21 23.01 -18.00
C THR A 114 -14.85 22.63 -17.45
N SER A 115 -14.71 21.38 -16.96
CA SER A 115 -13.47 20.88 -16.40
C SER A 115 -13.29 19.41 -16.72
N ALA A 116 -12.26 19.08 -17.48
CA ALA A 116 -11.91 17.69 -17.78
C ALA A 116 -11.50 16.96 -16.50
N VAL A 117 -11.89 15.69 -16.39
CA VAL A 117 -11.42 14.78 -15.37
C VAL A 117 -10.04 14.28 -15.78
N LEU A 118 -9.03 14.60 -15.01
CA LEU A 118 -7.65 14.29 -15.34
C LEU A 118 -7.15 13.03 -14.64
N LYS A 119 -6.18 12.36 -15.26
CA LYS A 119 -5.44 11.27 -14.61
C LYS A 119 -4.85 11.78 -13.28
N TYR A 120 -4.95 10.98 -12.23
CA TYR A 120 -4.58 11.27 -10.84
C TYR A 120 -5.56 12.16 -10.05
N ASP A 121 -6.68 12.63 -10.64
CA ASP A 121 -7.72 13.29 -9.87
C ASP A 121 -8.31 12.34 -8.82
N VAL A 122 -8.70 12.89 -7.67
CA VAL A 122 -9.28 12.12 -6.58
C VAL A 122 -10.74 12.49 -6.40
N LEU A 123 -11.61 11.50 -6.55
CA LEU A 123 -13.07 11.64 -6.56
C LEU A 123 -13.67 11.06 -5.28
N ASN A 124 -14.70 11.71 -4.78
CA ASN A 124 -15.55 11.11 -3.75
C ASN A 124 -16.56 10.14 -4.39
N GLU A 125 -17.30 9.40 -3.56
CA GLU A 125 -18.28 8.40 -4.01
C GLU A 125 -19.38 9.01 -4.90
N GLU A 126 -19.86 10.20 -4.58
CA GLU A 126 -20.93 10.88 -5.33
C GLU A 126 -20.44 11.30 -6.71
N GLN A 127 -19.27 11.93 -6.79
CA GLN A 127 -18.63 12.31 -8.05
C GLN A 127 -18.37 11.09 -8.92
N TYR A 128 -17.82 10.02 -8.35
CA TYR A 128 -17.57 8.78 -9.07
C TYR A 128 -18.85 8.20 -9.67
N ARG A 129 -19.92 8.05 -8.87
CA ARG A 129 -21.21 7.52 -9.35
C ARG A 129 -21.79 8.37 -10.49
N THR A 130 -21.73 9.69 -10.35
CA THR A 130 -22.24 10.60 -11.39
C THR A 130 -21.48 10.43 -12.70
N LEU A 131 -20.16 10.32 -12.63
CA LEU A 131 -19.31 10.11 -13.81
C LEU A 131 -19.54 8.75 -14.46
N VAL A 132 -19.64 7.68 -13.67
CA VAL A 132 -19.92 6.32 -14.18
C VAL A 132 -21.30 6.25 -14.85
N GLN A 133 -22.33 6.88 -14.27
CA GLN A 133 -23.67 6.92 -14.88
C GLN A 133 -23.67 7.63 -16.22
N ARG A 134 -22.82 8.65 -16.38
CA ARG A 134 -22.81 9.47 -17.60
C ARG A 134 -21.91 8.91 -18.69
N TYR A 135 -20.73 8.44 -18.36
CA TYR A 135 -19.69 8.05 -19.31
C TYR A 135 -19.47 6.55 -19.39
N GLY A 136 -19.95 5.77 -18.41
CA GLY A 136 -19.75 4.32 -18.33
C GLY A 136 -18.28 3.94 -18.13
N ASP A 137 -18.01 2.63 -18.15
CA ASP A 137 -16.68 2.08 -17.92
C ASP A 137 -15.72 2.23 -19.12
N SER A 138 -16.22 2.53 -20.30
CA SER A 138 -15.41 2.61 -21.53
C SER A 138 -14.70 3.93 -21.75
N GLY A 139 -15.25 5.02 -21.21
CA GLY A 139 -14.70 6.37 -21.37
C GLY A 139 -14.06 6.98 -20.14
N PHE A 140 -14.18 6.28 -19.02
CA PHE A 140 -13.70 6.76 -17.72
C PHE A 140 -13.32 5.58 -16.82
N SER A 141 -12.16 5.66 -16.15
CA SER A 141 -11.70 4.62 -15.24
C SER A 141 -11.10 5.21 -13.98
N ALA A 142 -11.64 4.83 -12.84
CA ALA A 142 -11.10 5.19 -11.53
C ALA A 142 -11.29 4.05 -10.53
N GLU A 143 -10.35 3.85 -9.64
CA GLU A 143 -10.32 2.77 -8.67
C GLU A 143 -9.84 3.24 -7.30
N MET A 144 -10.02 2.40 -6.27
CA MET A 144 -9.56 2.64 -4.90
C MET A 144 -8.44 1.68 -4.52
N GLY A 145 -7.72 2.05 -3.46
CA GLY A 145 -6.80 1.17 -2.76
C GLY A 145 -5.40 1.08 -3.34
N GLY A 146 -4.62 0.17 -2.76
CA GLY A 146 -3.21 0.01 -3.11
C GLY A 146 -2.97 -0.52 -4.52
N SER A 147 -3.90 -1.29 -5.08
CA SER A 147 -3.81 -1.81 -6.46
C SER A 147 -3.82 -0.68 -7.47
N ALA A 148 -4.78 0.25 -7.36
CA ALA A 148 -4.89 1.40 -8.24
C ALA A 148 -3.63 2.29 -8.21
N VAL A 149 -3.12 2.54 -7.00
CA VAL A 149 -1.89 3.33 -6.81
C VAL A 149 -0.68 2.62 -7.41
N ARG A 150 -0.60 1.29 -7.27
CA ARG A 150 0.48 0.49 -7.85
C ARG A 150 0.46 0.54 -9.38
N GLU A 151 -0.69 0.32 -10.00
CA GLU A 151 -0.84 0.40 -11.46
C GLU A 151 -0.40 1.76 -12.00
N LEU A 152 -0.83 2.86 -11.35
CA LEU A 152 -0.43 4.21 -11.72
C LEU A 152 1.09 4.45 -11.57
N LEU A 153 1.73 3.81 -10.61
CA LEU A 153 3.19 3.88 -10.46
C LEU A 153 3.92 3.02 -11.50
N ASP A 154 3.38 1.85 -11.83
CA ASP A 154 3.95 0.94 -12.84
C ASP A 154 3.87 1.55 -14.26
N GLU A 155 2.85 2.37 -14.53
CA GLU A 155 2.69 3.12 -15.80
C GLU A 155 3.54 4.39 -15.88
N LEU A 156 4.19 4.81 -14.79
CA LEU A 156 4.86 6.09 -14.71
C LEU A 156 6.24 6.03 -15.37
N ASP A 157 6.44 6.77 -16.47
CA ASP A 157 7.76 7.00 -17.02
C ASP A 157 8.46 8.18 -16.28
N LEU A 158 9.51 7.83 -15.52
CA LEU A 158 10.24 8.82 -14.74
C LEU A 158 11.10 9.77 -15.60
N VAL A 159 11.57 9.32 -16.76
CA VAL A 159 12.40 10.13 -17.65
C VAL A 159 11.55 11.19 -18.33
N ASP A 160 10.40 10.78 -18.86
CA ASP A 160 9.45 11.69 -19.48
C ASP A 160 8.87 12.68 -18.47
N LEU A 161 8.53 12.21 -17.27
CA LEU A 161 8.05 13.06 -16.18
C LEU A 161 9.12 14.09 -15.76
N PHE A 162 10.38 13.69 -15.67
CA PHE A 162 11.48 14.58 -15.33
C PHE A 162 11.67 15.66 -16.39
N SER A 163 11.59 15.30 -17.66
CA SER A 163 11.75 16.22 -18.79
C SER A 163 10.60 17.23 -18.83
N SER A 164 9.35 16.76 -18.73
CA SER A 164 8.16 17.63 -18.72
C SER A 164 8.14 18.63 -17.56
N LEU A 165 8.55 18.19 -16.36
CA LEU A 165 8.64 19.08 -15.20
C LEU A 165 9.77 20.11 -15.33
N LYS A 166 10.87 19.80 -16.02
CA LYS A 166 11.91 20.79 -16.33
C LYS A 166 11.39 21.89 -17.25
N GLU A 167 10.63 21.52 -18.26
CA GLU A 167 10.00 22.49 -19.18
C GLU A 167 8.98 23.35 -18.44
N GLU A 168 8.17 22.74 -17.54
CA GLU A 168 7.21 23.48 -16.72
C GLU A 168 7.88 24.49 -15.79
N VAL A 169 9.04 24.16 -15.20
CA VAL A 169 9.85 25.11 -14.39
C VAL A 169 10.28 26.29 -15.23
N ALA A 170 10.71 26.06 -16.48
CA ALA A 170 11.18 27.12 -17.37
C ALA A 170 10.03 28.05 -17.81
N GLY A 171 8.82 27.50 -18.01
CA GLY A 171 7.63 28.27 -18.43
C GLY A 171 6.87 28.94 -17.30
N THR A 172 7.14 28.61 -16.03
CA THR A 172 6.35 29.09 -14.89
C THR A 172 6.87 30.40 -14.33
N ASN A 173 6.01 31.42 -14.29
CA ASN A 173 6.30 32.75 -13.70
C ASN A 173 6.03 32.84 -12.19
N SER A 174 5.34 31.85 -11.60
CA SER A 174 5.00 31.81 -10.18
C SER A 174 6.13 31.17 -9.35
N GLU A 175 6.74 31.94 -8.46
CA GLU A 175 7.81 31.46 -7.57
C GLU A 175 7.35 30.31 -6.66
N ALA A 176 6.11 30.36 -6.16
CA ALA A 176 5.55 29.30 -5.31
C ALA A 176 5.38 27.98 -6.08
N LYS A 177 4.85 28.03 -7.31
CA LYS A 177 4.76 26.87 -8.19
C LYS A 177 6.14 26.32 -8.53
N ARG A 178 7.08 27.18 -8.91
CA ARG A 178 8.46 26.80 -9.21
C ARG A 178 9.12 26.05 -8.04
N LYS A 179 8.98 26.53 -6.81
CA LYS A 179 9.50 25.85 -5.62
C LYS A 179 8.90 24.45 -5.43
N THR A 180 7.61 24.28 -5.71
CA THR A 180 6.94 22.99 -5.60
C THR A 180 7.43 22.01 -6.65
N ILE A 181 7.56 22.45 -7.91
CA ILE A 181 8.05 21.62 -9.01
C ILE A 181 9.50 21.20 -8.77
N VAL A 182 10.37 22.13 -8.32
CA VAL A 182 11.77 21.83 -8.00
C VAL A 182 11.88 20.77 -6.88
N LYS A 183 11.01 20.81 -5.85
CA LYS A 183 10.98 19.76 -4.82
C LYS A 183 10.60 18.41 -5.41
N ARG A 184 9.64 18.39 -6.34
CA ARG A 184 9.22 17.17 -7.05
C ARG A 184 10.34 16.62 -7.92
N LEU A 185 11.02 17.48 -8.68
CA LEU A 185 12.19 17.10 -9.50
C LEU A 185 13.29 16.42 -8.68
N LYS A 186 13.64 16.96 -7.50
CA LYS A 186 14.66 16.35 -6.62
C LYS A 186 14.29 14.93 -6.18
N VAL A 187 13.02 14.67 -5.92
CA VAL A 187 12.56 13.32 -5.56
C VAL A 187 12.68 12.39 -6.76
N ILE A 188 12.23 12.81 -7.95
CA ILE A 188 12.31 12.01 -9.17
C ILE A 188 13.78 11.71 -9.52
N GLU A 189 14.65 12.72 -9.45
CA GLU A 189 16.08 12.56 -9.67
C GLU A 189 16.71 11.52 -8.74
N SER A 190 16.29 11.49 -7.47
CA SER A 190 16.75 10.47 -6.51
C SER A 190 16.35 9.05 -6.88
N PHE A 191 15.22 8.87 -7.57
CA PHE A 191 14.79 7.57 -8.08
C PHE A 191 15.50 7.18 -9.39
N LEU A 192 15.81 8.14 -10.25
CA LEU A 192 16.55 7.89 -11.49
C LEU A 192 18.02 7.50 -11.24
N ASN A 193 18.60 7.96 -10.12
CA ASN A 193 20.00 7.72 -9.76
C ASN A 193 20.19 6.57 -8.77
N SER A 194 19.13 5.84 -8.39
CA SER A 194 19.19 4.67 -7.51
C SER A 194 19.13 3.39 -8.33
#